data_58800388f4fef2a8a0afd0ab26fb4879
#
_entry.id   58800388f4fef2a8a0afd0ab26fb4879
#
_cell.length_a   1.000
_cell.length_b   1.000
_cell.length_c   1.000
_cell.angle_alpha   90.00
_cell.angle_beta   90.00
_cell.angle_gamma   90.00
#
_symmetry.space_group_name_H-M   'P 1'
#
loop_
_entity.id
_entity.type
_entity.pdbx_description
1 polymer ?
#
loop_
_entity_poly.entity_id
_entity_poly.type
_entity_poly.pdbx_seq_one_letter_code
_entity_poly.pdbx_strand_id
1 'polypeptide(L)'
;FEDVSLMVQLREQAEDVKKSLSTVPATNAYVTIHGRSYRVPVNRGIFDAQIAGLLRRTEEILEDVLQEAQLTWAHIDKVLLVGGSTRMPAVRQMLEKVTGKTPELGVNPDEAVALGAAIQAALESEPEEETIGFIGGRTAVEGLLGGPVRVKDVTSQALGAIVFEHNTDDKVNIIIIPRNSEVPAKHNREVYTRYDYQESILVTVTQGDDEDPEFVTIVGKGVLDMPIKYPKGAPLEYIYKYDVDQIINVEVIDVTANISLGTFQIDRVANLTQEQVEKANYKIGSMMIM
;
A
#
# COMPACT_ATOMS: atom_id res chain seq x y z
N PHE A 1 -31.96 1.41 4.36
CA PHE A 1 -31.51 2.32 5.44
C PHE A 1 -31.10 3.64 4.79
N GLU A 2 -32.05 4.59 4.74
CA GLU A 2 -31.83 5.94 4.17
C GLU A 2 -31.39 6.96 5.25
N ASP A 3 -31.47 6.60 6.53
CA ASP A 3 -31.08 7.48 7.65
C ASP A 3 -29.58 7.38 7.93
N VAL A 4 -28.84 8.36 7.43
CA VAL A 4 -27.37 8.46 7.60
C VAL A 4 -27.00 8.55 9.08
N SER A 5 -27.76 9.28 9.90
CA SER A 5 -27.50 9.45 11.33
C SER A 5 -27.61 8.12 12.08
N LEU A 6 -28.63 7.33 11.76
CA LEU A 6 -28.79 5.97 12.32
C LEU A 6 -27.65 5.05 11.92
N MET A 7 -27.16 5.14 10.67
CA MET A 7 -26.03 4.32 10.22
C MET A 7 -24.73 4.67 10.93
N VAL A 8 -24.49 5.96 11.20
CA VAL A 8 -23.33 6.41 12.00
C VAL A 8 -23.41 5.86 13.42
N GLN A 9 -24.55 6.02 14.08
CA GLN A 9 -24.79 5.48 15.44
C GLN A 9 -24.58 3.96 15.50
N LEU A 10 -25.10 3.22 14.51
CA LEU A 10 -24.95 1.76 14.45
C LEU A 10 -23.48 1.36 14.31
N ARG A 11 -22.69 2.07 13.50
CA ARG A 11 -21.25 1.80 13.32
C ARG A 11 -20.48 2.05 14.60
N GLU A 12 -20.72 3.18 15.27
CA GLU A 12 -20.07 3.51 16.56
C GLU A 12 -20.37 2.45 17.61
N GLN A 13 -21.65 2.09 17.78
CA GLN A 13 -22.07 1.05 18.71
C GLN A 13 -21.49 -0.33 18.36
N ALA A 14 -21.41 -0.68 17.08
CA ALA A 14 -20.80 -1.94 16.65
C ALA A 14 -19.28 -1.98 16.94
N GLU A 15 -18.59 -0.85 16.79
CA GLU A 15 -17.18 -0.75 17.14
C GLU A 15 -16.94 -0.85 18.65
N ASP A 16 -17.76 -0.19 19.46
CA ASP A 16 -17.69 -0.27 20.92
C ASP A 16 -17.95 -1.69 21.42
N VAL A 17 -18.94 -2.36 20.84
CA VAL A 17 -19.22 -3.78 21.12
C VAL A 17 -18.04 -4.66 20.73
N LYS A 18 -17.46 -4.48 19.53
CA LYS A 18 -16.26 -5.21 19.07
C LYS A 18 -15.10 -5.05 20.06
N LYS A 19 -14.81 -3.81 20.46
CA LYS A 19 -13.74 -3.51 21.44
C LYS A 19 -14.02 -4.18 22.79
N SER A 20 -15.24 -4.07 23.29
CA SER A 20 -15.64 -4.69 24.56
C SER A 20 -15.52 -6.22 24.52
N LEU A 21 -15.92 -6.87 23.42
CA LEU A 21 -15.82 -8.32 23.25
C LEU A 21 -14.38 -8.83 23.18
N SER A 22 -13.39 -7.97 23.00
CA SER A 22 -11.98 -8.35 23.12
C SER A 22 -11.59 -8.67 24.57
N THR A 23 -12.26 -8.06 25.56
CA THR A 23 -11.97 -8.22 26.98
C THR A 23 -13.02 -9.04 27.74
N VAL A 24 -14.31 -8.87 27.41
CA VAL A 24 -15.41 -9.57 28.07
C VAL A 24 -16.12 -10.55 27.13
N PRO A 25 -16.71 -11.64 27.64
CA PRO A 25 -17.36 -12.65 26.82
C PRO A 25 -18.73 -12.22 26.25
N ALA A 26 -19.35 -11.19 26.85
CA ALA A 26 -20.66 -10.67 26.41
C ALA A 26 -20.81 -9.20 26.79
N THR A 27 -21.54 -8.46 25.97
CA THR A 27 -21.88 -7.05 26.18
C THR A 27 -23.23 -6.71 25.55
N ASN A 28 -23.65 -5.45 25.59
CA ASN A 28 -24.88 -4.99 24.94
C ASN A 28 -24.58 -3.81 24.03
N ALA A 29 -25.20 -3.81 22.85
CA ALA A 29 -25.33 -2.62 22.03
C ALA A 29 -26.58 -1.84 22.45
N TYR A 30 -26.49 -0.52 22.44
CA TYR A 30 -27.63 0.36 22.72
C TYR A 30 -27.86 1.24 21.48
N VAL A 31 -29.02 1.12 20.88
CA VAL A 31 -29.38 1.83 19.64
C VAL A 31 -30.69 2.56 19.84
N THR A 32 -30.75 3.82 19.42
CA THR A 32 -31.99 4.60 19.47
C THR A 32 -32.57 4.74 18.05
N ILE A 33 -33.78 4.20 17.85
CA ILE A 33 -34.49 4.25 16.58
C ILE A 33 -35.84 4.95 16.82
N HIS A 34 -36.09 6.04 16.08
CA HIS A 34 -37.31 6.85 16.23
C HIS A 34 -37.65 7.21 17.70
N GLY A 35 -36.62 7.62 18.46
CA GLY A 35 -36.79 8.02 19.87
C GLY A 35 -36.99 6.87 20.87
N ARG A 36 -36.91 5.63 20.42
CA ARG A 36 -36.95 4.44 21.29
C ARG A 36 -35.58 3.80 21.38
N SER A 37 -35.12 3.56 22.61
CA SER A 37 -33.87 2.89 22.88
C SER A 37 -34.04 1.36 22.91
N TYR A 38 -33.17 0.67 22.22
CA TYR A 38 -33.13 -0.78 22.14
C TYR A 38 -31.82 -1.27 22.75
N ARG A 39 -31.93 -2.35 23.52
CA ARG A 39 -30.77 -3.07 24.05
C ARG A 39 -30.64 -4.40 23.34
N VAL A 40 -29.51 -4.59 22.66
CA VAL A 40 -29.22 -5.81 21.90
C VAL A 40 -28.06 -6.55 22.58
N PRO A 41 -28.29 -7.72 23.20
CA PRO A 41 -27.23 -8.51 23.79
C PRO A 41 -26.38 -9.15 22.70
N VAL A 42 -25.06 -9.05 22.83
CA VAL A 42 -24.09 -9.66 21.91
C VAL A 42 -23.06 -10.41 22.73
N ASN A 43 -22.75 -11.63 22.34
CA ASN A 43 -21.68 -12.40 22.93
C ASN A 43 -20.56 -12.70 21.94
N ARG A 44 -19.37 -13.02 22.46
CA ARG A 44 -18.18 -13.27 21.65
C ARG A 44 -18.38 -14.42 20.66
N GLY A 45 -19.08 -15.50 21.05
CA GLY A 45 -19.29 -16.64 20.16
C GLY A 45 -20.12 -16.28 18.91
N ILE A 46 -21.16 -15.44 19.04
CA ILE A 46 -21.93 -14.91 17.91
C ILE A 46 -21.04 -14.01 17.04
N PHE A 47 -20.24 -13.13 17.66
CA PHE A 47 -19.33 -12.26 16.95
C PHE A 47 -18.27 -13.04 16.17
N ASP A 48 -17.60 -14.01 16.83
CA ASP A 48 -16.57 -14.85 16.21
C ASP A 48 -17.12 -15.65 15.03
N ALA A 49 -18.36 -16.14 15.12
CA ALA A 49 -19.03 -16.82 14.02
C ALA A 49 -19.25 -15.90 12.80
N GLN A 50 -19.57 -14.62 13.05
CA GLN A 50 -19.77 -13.65 11.95
C GLN A 50 -18.46 -13.26 11.26
N ILE A 51 -17.33 -13.20 11.96
CA ILE A 51 -16.02 -12.84 11.40
C ILE A 51 -15.24 -14.05 10.87
N ALA A 52 -15.75 -15.28 11.02
CA ALA A 52 -15.04 -16.51 10.63
C ALA A 52 -14.58 -16.49 9.15
N GLY A 53 -15.40 -15.93 8.26
CA GLY A 53 -15.03 -15.76 6.84
C GLY A 53 -13.85 -14.82 6.63
N LEU A 54 -13.78 -13.73 7.41
CA LEU A 54 -12.67 -12.77 7.36
C LEU A 54 -11.38 -13.39 7.89
N LEU A 55 -11.48 -14.17 8.99
CA LEU A 55 -10.32 -14.88 9.54
C LEU A 55 -9.77 -15.91 8.56
N ARG A 56 -10.63 -16.68 7.88
CA ARG A 56 -10.21 -17.64 6.86
C ARG A 56 -9.47 -16.95 5.71
N ARG A 57 -10.01 -15.84 5.21
CA ARG A 57 -9.32 -15.06 4.18
C ARG A 57 -7.95 -14.56 4.65
N THR A 58 -7.81 -14.23 5.93
CA THR A 58 -6.50 -13.85 6.50
C THR A 58 -5.55 -15.04 6.54
N GLU A 59 -6.03 -16.25 6.90
CA GLU A 59 -5.24 -17.50 6.84
C GLU A 59 -4.72 -17.74 5.41
N GLU A 60 -5.60 -17.67 4.39
CA GLU A 60 -5.23 -17.83 2.97
C GLU A 60 -4.14 -16.83 2.55
N ILE A 61 -4.29 -15.55 2.89
CA ILE A 61 -3.28 -14.51 2.57
C ILE A 61 -1.94 -14.80 3.25
N LEU A 62 -1.94 -15.29 4.49
CA LEU A 62 -0.71 -15.64 5.20
C LEU A 62 0.01 -16.83 4.54
N GLU A 63 -0.73 -17.83 4.07
CA GLU A 63 -0.19 -18.98 3.33
C GLU A 63 0.39 -18.54 1.98
N ASP A 64 -0.33 -17.68 1.24
CA ASP A 64 0.13 -17.12 -0.04
C ASP A 64 1.44 -16.35 0.13
N VAL A 65 1.55 -15.50 1.15
CA VAL A 65 2.78 -14.73 1.44
C VAL A 65 3.97 -15.65 1.73
N LEU A 66 3.76 -16.74 2.49
CA LEU A 66 4.82 -17.71 2.75
C LEU A 66 5.23 -18.46 1.50
N GLN A 67 4.26 -18.86 0.68
CA GLN A 67 4.50 -19.53 -0.58
C GLN A 67 5.31 -18.66 -1.55
N GLU A 68 4.93 -17.40 -1.72
CA GLU A 68 5.66 -16.42 -2.53
C GLU A 68 7.10 -16.22 -2.05
N ALA A 69 7.30 -16.16 -0.73
CA ALA A 69 8.62 -16.07 -0.11
C ALA A 69 9.42 -17.38 -0.16
N GLN A 70 8.80 -18.49 -0.62
CA GLN A 70 9.37 -19.84 -0.55
C GLN A 70 9.76 -20.26 0.88
N LEU A 71 9.00 -19.81 1.86
CA LEU A 71 9.19 -20.09 3.28
C LEU A 71 8.07 -20.99 3.82
N THR A 72 8.31 -21.55 4.99
CA THR A 72 7.32 -22.25 5.80
C THR A 72 7.29 -21.66 7.20
N TRP A 73 6.28 -21.99 8.00
CA TRP A 73 6.20 -21.53 9.40
C TRP A 73 7.42 -21.95 10.25
N ALA A 74 8.15 -22.98 9.84
CA ALA A 74 9.40 -23.39 10.51
C ALA A 74 10.53 -22.34 10.37
N HIS A 75 10.52 -21.59 9.28
CA HIS A 75 11.52 -20.53 9.03
C HIS A 75 11.17 -19.20 9.70
N ILE A 76 9.99 -19.08 10.28
CA ILE A 76 9.54 -17.85 10.95
C ILE A 76 9.88 -17.95 12.44
N ASP A 77 10.76 -17.11 12.94
CA ASP A 77 11.14 -17.12 14.36
C ASP A 77 10.03 -16.57 15.25
N LYS A 78 9.39 -15.47 14.85
CA LYS A 78 8.42 -14.74 15.67
C LYS A 78 7.24 -14.25 14.85
N VAL A 79 6.06 -14.25 15.45
CA VAL A 79 4.84 -13.64 14.92
C VAL A 79 4.50 -12.43 15.80
N LEU A 80 4.58 -11.25 15.23
CA LEU A 80 4.27 -9.99 15.92
C LEU A 80 2.88 -9.51 15.56
N LEU A 81 2.12 -9.10 16.57
CA LEU A 81 0.77 -8.55 16.42
C LEU A 81 0.80 -7.02 16.44
N VAL A 82 0.39 -6.39 15.32
CA VAL A 82 0.32 -4.93 15.16
C VAL A 82 -1.07 -4.52 14.70
N GLY A 83 -1.56 -3.40 15.23
CA GLY A 83 -2.87 -2.84 14.92
C GLY A 83 -4.00 -3.32 15.85
N GLY A 84 -5.00 -2.46 16.06
CA GLY A 84 -6.06 -2.66 17.05
C GLY A 84 -6.89 -3.94 16.90
N SER A 85 -7.06 -4.45 15.67
CA SER A 85 -7.80 -5.71 15.42
C SER A 85 -7.11 -6.94 15.98
N THR A 86 -5.81 -6.89 16.23
CA THR A 86 -5.05 -7.99 16.85
C THR A 86 -5.38 -8.22 18.35
N ARG A 87 -6.10 -7.28 18.94
CA ARG A 87 -6.64 -7.42 20.32
C ARG A 87 -7.78 -8.44 20.42
N MET A 88 -8.40 -8.81 19.28
CA MET A 88 -9.47 -9.81 19.25
C MET A 88 -8.92 -11.20 19.56
N PRO A 89 -9.47 -11.93 20.55
CA PRO A 89 -9.01 -13.28 20.90
C PRO A 89 -9.03 -14.26 19.72
N ALA A 90 -10.04 -14.14 18.84
CA ALA A 90 -10.18 -14.99 17.66
C ALA A 90 -9.00 -14.85 16.67
N VAL A 91 -8.43 -13.64 16.51
CA VAL A 91 -7.24 -13.42 15.66
C VAL A 91 -6.03 -14.16 16.24
N ARG A 92 -5.82 -14.04 17.56
CA ARG A 92 -4.71 -14.71 18.23
C ARG A 92 -4.83 -16.23 18.14
N GLN A 93 -6.02 -16.77 18.41
CA GLN A 93 -6.30 -18.21 18.33
C GLN A 93 -6.11 -18.75 16.92
N MET A 94 -6.55 -18.00 15.90
CA MET A 94 -6.33 -18.35 14.49
C MET A 94 -4.83 -18.44 14.22
N LEU A 95 -4.04 -17.41 14.57
CA LEU A 95 -2.60 -17.41 14.37
C LEU A 95 -1.89 -18.53 15.10
N GLU A 96 -2.20 -18.79 16.36
CA GLU A 96 -1.65 -19.91 17.12
C GLU A 96 -1.91 -21.25 16.44
N LYS A 97 -3.12 -21.42 15.89
CA LYS A 97 -3.50 -22.64 15.17
C LYS A 97 -2.74 -22.81 13.85
N VAL A 98 -2.64 -21.74 13.04
CA VAL A 98 -2.02 -21.78 11.72
C VAL A 98 -0.50 -21.86 11.80
N THR A 99 0.09 -21.06 12.68
CA THR A 99 1.56 -20.94 12.78
C THR A 99 2.21 -21.98 13.70
N GLY A 100 1.43 -22.58 14.60
CA GLY A 100 1.95 -23.41 15.69
C GLY A 100 2.77 -22.63 16.74
N LYS A 101 2.75 -21.29 16.70
CA LYS A 101 3.53 -20.40 17.56
C LYS A 101 2.59 -19.45 18.29
N THR A 102 2.92 -19.13 19.54
CA THR A 102 2.21 -18.09 20.29
C THR A 102 2.68 -16.72 19.80
N PRO A 103 1.78 -15.87 19.28
CA PRO A 103 2.15 -14.53 18.86
C PRO A 103 2.69 -13.68 20.01
N GLU A 104 3.76 -12.94 19.74
CA GLU A 104 4.37 -12.06 20.74
C GLU A 104 3.62 -10.72 20.86
N LEU A 105 3.48 -10.26 22.10
CA LEU A 105 2.92 -8.96 22.45
C LEU A 105 4.03 -7.93 22.76
N GLY A 106 5.19 -8.09 22.15
CA GLY A 106 6.41 -7.31 22.45
C GLY A 106 6.35 -5.82 22.08
N VAL A 107 5.38 -5.40 21.30
CA VAL A 107 5.14 -4.00 20.92
C VAL A 107 3.70 -3.61 21.23
N ASN A 108 3.49 -2.35 21.63
CA ASN A 108 2.14 -1.83 21.74
C ASN A 108 1.51 -1.77 20.33
N PRO A 109 0.43 -2.54 20.07
CA PRO A 109 -0.15 -2.63 18.71
C PRO A 109 -0.66 -1.30 18.16
N ASP A 110 -1.01 -0.36 19.03
CA ASP A 110 -1.57 0.94 18.64
C ASP A 110 -0.47 1.98 18.35
N GLU A 111 0.72 1.81 18.91
CA GLU A 111 1.84 2.76 18.83
C GLU A 111 2.93 2.30 17.86
N ALA A 112 2.98 1.01 17.52
CA ALA A 112 4.07 0.40 16.75
C ALA A 112 4.35 1.13 15.43
N VAL A 113 3.31 1.55 14.71
CA VAL A 113 3.44 2.27 13.43
C VAL A 113 4.03 3.66 13.64
N ALA A 114 3.55 4.40 14.64
CA ALA A 114 4.05 5.76 14.94
C ALA A 114 5.50 5.72 15.42
N LEU A 115 5.85 4.76 16.26
CA LEU A 115 7.22 4.56 16.73
C LEU A 115 8.15 4.15 15.58
N GLY A 116 7.71 3.25 14.70
CA GLY A 116 8.44 2.87 13.50
C GLY A 116 8.68 4.04 12.55
N ALA A 117 7.66 4.87 12.33
CA ALA A 117 7.79 6.08 11.52
C ALA A 117 8.78 7.09 12.12
N ALA A 118 8.79 7.25 13.44
CA ALA A 118 9.76 8.12 14.12
C ALA A 118 11.19 7.59 13.99
N ILE A 119 11.39 6.26 14.08
CA ILE A 119 12.68 5.62 13.86
C ILE A 119 13.13 5.84 12.42
N GLN A 120 12.26 5.63 11.43
CA GLN A 120 12.57 5.85 10.02
C GLN A 120 12.95 7.29 9.73
N ALA A 121 12.19 8.25 10.25
CA ALA A 121 12.51 9.67 10.11
C ALA A 121 13.90 10.03 10.69
N ALA A 122 14.27 9.43 11.82
CA ALA A 122 15.58 9.61 12.40
C ALA A 122 16.70 8.98 11.55
N LEU A 123 16.45 7.82 10.90
CA LEU A 123 17.40 7.17 10.00
C LEU A 123 17.63 7.95 8.70
N GLU A 124 16.63 8.71 8.26
CA GLU A 124 16.73 9.57 7.06
C GLU A 124 17.29 10.96 7.35
N SER A 125 17.36 11.36 8.62
CA SER A 125 17.98 12.64 8.98
C SER A 125 19.48 12.65 8.67
N GLU A 126 19.99 13.80 8.20
CA GLU A 126 21.42 14.02 8.04
C GLU A 126 22.12 13.82 9.38
N PRO A 127 23.34 13.23 9.40
CA PRO A 127 24.12 13.16 10.62
C PRO A 127 24.41 14.58 11.10
N GLU A 128 23.80 15.00 12.20
CA GLU A 128 24.13 16.29 12.80
C GLU A 128 25.57 16.29 13.28
N GLU A 129 26.34 17.33 12.88
CA GLU A 129 27.61 17.64 13.53
C GLU A 129 27.34 17.82 15.04
N GLU A 130 28.16 17.17 15.87
CA GLU A 130 28.01 17.08 17.33
C GLU A 130 27.66 18.42 17.97
N THR A 131 26.38 18.70 18.13
CA THR A 131 25.93 19.77 19.04
C THR A 131 25.82 19.16 20.43
N ILE A 132 26.71 19.60 21.30
CA ILE A 132 26.84 19.13 22.67
C ILE A 132 25.47 19.17 23.37
N GLY A 133 24.90 17.98 23.64
CA GLY A 133 23.77 17.80 24.55
C GLY A 133 22.48 17.21 24.01
N PHE A 134 22.35 16.95 22.73
CA PHE A 134 21.19 16.27 22.16
C PHE A 134 21.64 15.02 21.38
N ILE A 135 21.55 13.86 22.01
CA ILE A 135 21.73 12.57 21.31
C ILE A 135 20.40 12.28 20.62
N GLY A 136 20.20 12.88 19.43
CA GLY A 136 19.07 12.66 18.56
C GLY A 136 19.53 12.27 17.16
N GLY A 137 18.64 11.78 16.34
CA GLY A 137 18.88 11.47 14.95
C GLY A 137 19.44 10.08 14.69
N ARG A 138 19.98 9.92 13.49
CA ARG A 138 20.42 8.64 12.92
C ARG A 138 21.41 7.88 13.81
N THR A 139 22.45 8.54 14.30
CA THR A 139 23.51 7.91 15.12
C THR A 139 22.96 7.29 16.41
N ALA A 140 22.00 7.96 17.07
CA ALA A 140 21.38 7.43 18.28
C ALA A 140 20.53 6.19 17.99
N VAL A 141 19.77 6.21 16.90
CA VAL A 141 18.94 5.07 16.48
C VAL A 141 19.82 3.89 16.06
N GLU A 142 20.86 4.12 15.27
CA GLU A 142 21.83 3.08 14.87
C GLU A 142 22.54 2.48 16.10
N GLY A 143 22.87 3.30 17.08
CA GLY A 143 23.45 2.84 18.35
C GLY A 143 22.49 1.94 19.14
N LEU A 144 21.21 2.28 19.22
CA LEU A 144 20.18 1.47 19.87
C LEU A 144 19.91 0.15 19.13
N LEU A 145 20.03 0.15 17.80
CA LEU A 145 19.79 -1.02 16.95
C LEU A 145 21.03 -1.92 16.79
N GLY A 146 22.18 -1.51 17.36
CA GLY A 146 23.41 -2.29 17.35
C GLY A 146 24.24 -2.13 16.07
N GLY A 147 23.99 -1.10 15.27
CA GLY A 147 24.75 -0.77 14.07
C GLY A 147 23.92 -0.12 12.97
N PRO A 148 24.54 0.14 11.81
CA PRO A 148 23.87 0.75 10.66
C PRO A 148 22.70 -0.11 10.18
N VAL A 149 21.52 0.49 10.09
CA VAL A 149 20.30 -0.15 9.57
C VAL A 149 19.94 0.51 8.24
N ARG A 150 19.64 -0.31 7.24
CA ARG A 150 19.03 0.12 5.99
C ARG A 150 17.65 -0.48 5.88
N VAL A 151 16.65 0.38 5.69
CA VAL A 151 15.30 -0.02 5.26
C VAL A 151 15.28 0.05 3.74
N LYS A 152 14.82 -1.02 3.10
CA LYS A 152 14.64 -1.08 1.66
C LYS A 152 13.16 -1.24 1.38
N ASP A 153 12.59 -0.27 0.71
CA ASP A 153 11.24 -0.36 0.21
C ASP A 153 11.20 -1.13 -1.11
N VAL A 154 10.09 -1.82 -1.36
CA VAL A 154 9.84 -2.55 -2.59
C VAL A 154 8.46 -2.23 -3.14
N THR A 155 8.29 -2.41 -4.45
CA THR A 155 6.98 -2.29 -5.08
C THR A 155 6.05 -3.40 -4.58
N SER A 156 4.89 -3.05 -4.06
CA SER A 156 3.90 -4.03 -3.55
C SER A 156 3.18 -4.79 -4.67
N GLN A 157 3.12 -4.22 -5.86
CA GLN A 157 2.53 -4.81 -7.07
C GLN A 157 3.38 -4.41 -8.28
N ALA A 158 3.27 -5.18 -9.37
CA ALA A 158 3.91 -4.82 -10.62
C ALA A 158 3.28 -3.54 -11.20
N LEU A 159 4.09 -2.75 -11.90
CA LEU A 159 3.65 -1.64 -12.71
C LEU A 159 3.83 -2.00 -14.18
N GLY A 160 2.79 -1.78 -14.97
CA GLY A 160 2.75 -2.19 -16.35
C GLY A 160 2.11 -1.16 -17.27
N ALA A 161 1.91 -1.58 -18.50
CA ALA A 161 1.19 -0.82 -19.51
C ALA A 161 0.25 -1.70 -20.33
N ILE A 162 -0.92 -1.17 -20.68
CA ILE A 162 -1.78 -1.82 -21.66
C ILE A 162 -1.28 -1.48 -23.04
N VAL A 163 -0.91 -2.52 -23.79
CA VAL A 163 -0.48 -2.43 -25.19
C VAL A 163 -1.33 -3.35 -26.06
N PHE A 164 -1.17 -3.24 -27.39
CA PHE A 164 -1.77 -4.18 -28.32
C PHE A 164 -0.75 -5.24 -28.70
N GLU A 165 -1.16 -6.47 -28.69
CA GLU A 165 -0.32 -7.57 -29.14
C GLU A 165 -0.04 -7.46 -30.65
N HIS A 166 1.20 -7.79 -31.06
CA HIS A 166 1.68 -7.48 -32.42
C HIS A 166 0.90 -8.18 -33.55
N ASN A 167 0.38 -9.38 -33.28
CA ASN A 167 -0.27 -10.22 -34.29
C ASN A 167 -1.79 -10.33 -34.13
N THR A 168 -2.32 -9.93 -33.01
CA THR A 168 -3.74 -9.88 -32.69
C THR A 168 -4.11 -8.46 -32.34
N ASP A 169 -5.35 -8.04 -32.51
CA ASP A 169 -5.79 -6.72 -32.07
C ASP A 169 -6.16 -6.73 -30.56
N ASP A 170 -5.73 -7.76 -29.84
CA ASP A 170 -6.04 -7.92 -28.43
C ASP A 170 -5.17 -7.00 -27.58
N LYS A 171 -5.77 -6.53 -26.49
CA LYS A 171 -5.04 -5.73 -25.50
C LYS A 171 -4.46 -6.67 -24.45
N VAL A 172 -3.20 -6.45 -24.14
CA VAL A 172 -2.48 -7.16 -23.08
C VAL A 172 -1.82 -6.18 -22.13
N ASN A 173 -1.73 -6.56 -20.86
CA ASN A 173 -0.93 -5.85 -19.90
C ASN A 173 0.49 -6.40 -19.91
N ILE A 174 1.46 -5.54 -20.22
CA ILE A 174 2.88 -5.90 -20.11
C ILE A 174 3.46 -5.34 -18.82
N ILE A 175 4.21 -6.17 -18.09
CA ILE A 175 4.89 -5.75 -16.87
C ILE A 175 6.18 -5.01 -17.25
N ILE A 176 6.36 -3.81 -16.68
CA ILE A 176 7.56 -2.99 -16.86
C ILE A 176 8.40 -3.01 -15.59
N ILE A 177 7.84 -2.67 -14.42
CA ILE A 177 8.50 -2.82 -13.13
C ILE A 177 7.88 -4.04 -12.44
N PRO A 178 8.62 -5.13 -12.23
CA PRO A 178 8.12 -6.31 -11.53
C PRO A 178 7.71 -6.00 -10.08
N ARG A 179 6.80 -6.79 -9.53
CA ARG A 179 6.50 -6.82 -8.10
C ARG A 179 7.78 -7.11 -7.30
N ASN A 180 7.86 -6.56 -6.10
CA ASN A 180 9.00 -6.69 -5.19
C ASN A 180 10.33 -6.10 -5.72
N SER A 181 10.28 -5.20 -6.72
CA SER A 181 11.45 -4.42 -7.13
C SER A 181 11.84 -3.42 -6.05
N GLU A 182 13.15 -3.31 -5.74
CA GLU A 182 13.65 -2.29 -4.80
C GLU A 182 13.36 -0.89 -5.30
N VAL A 183 12.92 0.00 -4.40
CA VAL A 183 12.65 1.41 -4.68
C VAL A 183 13.86 2.26 -4.24
N PRO A 184 14.32 3.23 -5.03
CA PRO A 184 13.81 3.65 -6.34
C PRO A 184 14.10 2.65 -7.46
N ALA A 185 13.10 2.44 -8.33
CA ALA A 185 13.20 1.52 -9.46
C ALA A 185 13.19 2.25 -10.80
N LYS A 186 13.99 1.75 -11.76
CA LYS A 186 13.96 2.20 -13.16
C LYS A 186 14.01 0.99 -14.07
N HIS A 187 12.97 0.81 -14.85
CA HIS A 187 12.88 -0.26 -15.84
C HIS A 187 12.37 0.27 -17.16
N ASN A 188 12.67 -0.44 -18.23
CA ASN A 188 12.25 -0.09 -19.58
C ASN A 188 11.64 -1.31 -20.30
N ARG A 189 10.79 -1.03 -21.29
CA ARG A 189 10.18 -2.03 -22.14
C ARG A 189 9.99 -1.50 -23.53
N GLU A 190 10.41 -2.26 -24.53
CA GLU A 190 10.17 -1.94 -25.93
C GLU A 190 8.72 -2.24 -26.31
N VAL A 191 8.12 -1.31 -27.03
CA VAL A 191 6.77 -1.38 -27.58
C VAL A 191 6.77 -0.85 -29.01
N TYR A 192 5.68 -1.04 -29.75
CA TYR A 192 5.64 -0.72 -31.16
C TYR A 192 4.43 0.13 -31.52
N THR A 193 4.58 1.02 -32.49
CA THR A 193 3.47 1.79 -33.07
C THR A 193 2.46 0.85 -33.73
N ARG A 194 1.17 1.17 -33.60
CA ARG A 194 0.07 0.32 -34.08
C ARG A 194 -0.33 0.63 -35.53
N TYR A 195 -0.26 1.89 -35.92
CA TYR A 195 -0.77 2.38 -37.21
C TYR A 195 0.32 3.10 -38.01
N ASP A 196 0.16 3.11 -39.34
CA ASP A 196 0.94 4.01 -40.18
C ASP A 196 0.55 5.47 -39.93
N TYR A 197 1.54 6.35 -39.95
CA TYR A 197 1.36 7.79 -39.70
C TYR A 197 0.79 8.15 -38.32
N GLN A 198 1.10 7.35 -37.32
CA GLN A 198 0.65 7.62 -35.96
C GLN A 198 1.18 8.97 -35.44
N GLU A 199 0.26 9.85 -34.99
CA GLU A 199 0.55 11.23 -34.56
C GLU A 199 0.61 11.40 -33.07
N SER A 200 0.11 10.42 -32.29
CA SER A 200 0.15 10.43 -30.83
C SER A 200 0.19 9.02 -30.25
N ILE A 201 0.64 8.90 -29.03
CA ILE A 201 0.63 7.65 -28.27
C ILE A 201 -0.08 7.82 -26.94
N LEU A 202 -1.05 6.94 -26.66
CA LEU A 202 -1.70 6.82 -25.36
C LEU A 202 -1.00 5.76 -24.53
N VAL A 203 -0.34 6.16 -23.47
CA VAL A 203 0.23 5.26 -22.48
C VAL A 203 -0.78 5.07 -21.35
N THR A 204 -1.25 3.84 -21.16
CA THR A 204 -2.14 3.47 -20.04
C THR A 204 -1.32 2.73 -19.01
N VAL A 205 -1.05 3.36 -17.87
CA VAL A 205 -0.25 2.77 -16.79
C VAL A 205 -1.14 1.94 -15.88
N THR A 206 -0.68 0.74 -15.57
CA THR A 206 -1.40 -0.26 -14.77
C THR A 206 -0.64 -0.65 -13.53
N GLN A 207 -1.39 -1.20 -12.56
CA GLN A 207 -0.90 -1.84 -11.35
C GLN A 207 -1.54 -3.22 -11.24
N GLY A 208 -0.73 -4.28 -11.16
CA GLY A 208 -1.15 -5.67 -11.10
C GLY A 208 -0.23 -6.57 -11.92
N ASP A 209 -0.26 -7.87 -11.62
CA ASP A 209 0.64 -8.88 -12.19
C ASP A 209 -0.02 -9.70 -13.33
N ASP A 210 -1.32 -9.50 -13.59
CA ASP A 210 -2.05 -10.24 -14.61
C ASP A 210 -1.79 -9.69 -16.02
N GLU A 211 -1.72 -10.56 -17.01
CA GLU A 211 -1.59 -10.20 -18.42
C GLU A 211 -2.90 -9.71 -19.02
N ASP A 212 -4.05 -10.12 -18.42
CA ASP A 212 -5.36 -9.67 -18.85
C ASP A 212 -5.65 -8.28 -18.28
N PRO A 213 -5.93 -7.27 -19.14
CA PRO A 213 -6.24 -5.91 -18.70
C PRO A 213 -7.48 -5.78 -17.80
N GLU A 214 -8.37 -6.78 -17.77
CA GLU A 214 -9.56 -6.76 -16.91
C GLU A 214 -9.22 -7.04 -15.44
N PHE A 215 -8.09 -7.69 -15.16
CA PHE A 215 -7.66 -8.04 -13.81
C PHE A 215 -6.58 -7.11 -13.23
N VAL A 216 -6.23 -6.04 -13.94
CA VAL A 216 -5.30 -5.03 -13.44
C VAL A 216 -5.98 -3.68 -13.22
N THR A 217 -5.42 -2.88 -12.32
CA THR A 217 -5.93 -1.53 -12.02
C THR A 217 -5.23 -0.49 -12.89
N ILE A 218 -6.00 0.32 -13.62
CA ILE A 218 -5.44 1.49 -14.31
C ILE A 218 -5.17 2.59 -13.29
N VAL A 219 -3.91 2.98 -13.13
CA VAL A 219 -3.48 4.02 -12.18
C VAL A 219 -3.30 5.38 -12.83
N GLY A 220 -3.15 5.43 -14.15
CA GLY A 220 -3.08 6.69 -14.87
C GLY A 220 -2.97 6.52 -16.38
N LYS A 221 -3.10 7.64 -17.09
CA LYS A 221 -2.97 7.72 -18.55
C LYS A 221 -2.23 8.98 -18.95
N GLY A 222 -1.34 8.86 -19.93
CA GLY A 222 -0.68 9.99 -20.56
C GLY A 222 -0.82 9.91 -22.07
N VAL A 223 -1.01 11.06 -22.71
CA VAL A 223 -0.99 11.19 -24.17
C VAL A 223 0.24 12.01 -24.55
N LEU A 224 1.05 11.48 -25.44
CA LEU A 224 2.25 12.15 -25.95
C LEU A 224 2.11 12.33 -27.47
N ASP A 225 2.45 13.50 -27.96
CA ASP A 225 2.47 13.80 -29.36
C ASP A 225 3.71 13.21 -30.03
N MET A 226 3.55 12.71 -31.23
CA MET A 226 4.63 12.16 -32.02
C MET A 226 5.00 13.15 -33.11
N PRO A 227 6.18 13.80 -33.04
CA PRO A 227 6.56 14.89 -33.94
C PRO A 227 6.83 14.42 -35.37
N ILE A 228 7.03 13.13 -35.56
CA ILE A 228 7.30 12.48 -36.86
C ILE A 228 6.17 11.50 -37.16
N LYS A 229 5.80 11.35 -38.41
CA LYS A 229 4.84 10.32 -38.83
C LYS A 229 5.51 8.96 -38.86
N TYR A 230 5.24 8.18 -37.83
CA TYR A 230 5.83 6.84 -37.69
C TYR A 230 5.07 5.79 -38.52
N PRO A 231 5.79 4.87 -39.19
CA PRO A 231 5.16 3.70 -39.79
C PRO A 231 4.66 2.75 -38.72
N LYS A 232 3.75 1.86 -39.07
CA LYS A 232 3.35 0.74 -38.19
C LYS A 232 4.57 -0.11 -37.84
N GLY A 233 4.71 -0.49 -36.57
CA GLY A 233 5.80 -1.33 -36.08
C GLY A 233 7.10 -0.56 -35.79
N ALA A 234 7.08 0.76 -35.74
CA ALA A 234 8.24 1.55 -35.31
C ALA A 234 8.51 1.30 -33.81
N PRO A 235 9.77 1.00 -33.42
CA PRO A 235 10.10 0.69 -32.03
C PRO A 235 10.11 1.93 -31.16
N LEU A 236 9.45 1.86 -30.03
CA LEU A 236 9.42 2.84 -28.97
C LEU A 236 9.84 2.17 -27.67
N GLU A 237 10.37 2.92 -26.73
CA GLU A 237 10.73 2.41 -25.42
C GLU A 237 9.96 3.18 -24.35
N TYR A 238 9.26 2.44 -23.49
CA TYR A 238 8.66 2.96 -22.27
C TYR A 238 9.67 2.82 -21.14
N ILE A 239 10.01 3.93 -20.50
CA ILE A 239 10.88 3.98 -19.32
C ILE A 239 10.04 4.41 -18.13
N TYR A 240 9.92 3.52 -17.15
CA TYR A 240 9.25 3.79 -15.90
C TYR A 240 10.29 4.02 -14.80
N LYS A 241 10.12 5.13 -14.09
CA LYS A 241 10.90 5.44 -12.88
C LYS A 241 9.91 5.56 -11.72
N TYR A 242 10.12 4.76 -10.69
CA TYR A 242 9.31 4.76 -9.47
C TYR A 242 10.20 5.19 -8.32
N ASP A 243 9.87 6.33 -7.71
CA ASP A 243 10.71 6.95 -6.69
C ASP A 243 10.28 6.57 -5.25
N VAL A 244 11.02 7.09 -4.27
CA VAL A 244 10.77 6.83 -2.84
C VAL A 244 9.44 7.44 -2.35
N ASP A 245 8.92 8.46 -3.04
CA ASP A 245 7.63 9.08 -2.75
C ASP A 245 6.47 8.34 -3.43
N GLN A 246 6.78 7.20 -4.08
CA GLN A 246 5.82 6.36 -4.81
C GLN A 246 5.21 7.07 -6.03
N ILE A 247 5.93 8.00 -6.62
CA ILE A 247 5.55 8.70 -7.83
C ILE A 247 6.07 7.91 -9.04
N ILE A 248 5.21 7.72 -10.04
CA ILE A 248 5.55 7.04 -11.29
C ILE A 248 5.86 8.11 -12.34
N ASN A 249 7.11 8.20 -12.76
CA ASN A 249 7.52 9.02 -13.90
C ASN A 249 7.65 8.12 -15.13
N VAL A 250 6.92 8.45 -16.18
CA VAL A 250 6.92 7.73 -17.46
C VAL A 250 7.55 8.59 -18.53
N GLU A 251 8.51 8.02 -19.22
CA GLU A 251 9.17 8.62 -20.38
C GLU A 251 8.99 7.68 -21.58
N VAL A 252 8.73 8.24 -22.75
CA VAL A 252 8.66 7.49 -24.00
C VAL A 252 9.76 7.97 -24.94
N ILE A 253 10.55 7.04 -25.43
CA ILE A 253 11.68 7.32 -26.34
C ILE A 253 11.41 6.66 -27.70
N ASP A 254 11.69 7.39 -28.78
CA ASP A 254 11.87 6.80 -30.10
C ASP A 254 13.24 6.12 -30.14
N VAL A 255 13.26 4.81 -30.25
CA VAL A 255 14.49 4.01 -30.27
C VAL A 255 15.32 4.26 -31.51
N THR A 256 14.67 4.53 -32.65
CA THR A 256 15.36 4.74 -33.96
C THR A 256 16.07 6.08 -34.00
N ALA A 257 15.39 7.16 -33.60
CA ALA A 257 15.94 8.51 -33.61
C ALA A 257 16.71 8.84 -32.32
N ASN A 258 16.56 8.03 -31.27
CA ASN A 258 17.08 8.24 -29.92
C ASN A 258 16.66 9.60 -29.33
N ILE A 259 15.38 9.94 -29.49
CA ILE A 259 14.78 11.17 -28.98
C ILE A 259 13.65 10.86 -28.02
N SER A 260 13.52 11.67 -26.94
CA SER A 260 12.36 11.60 -26.04
C SER A 260 11.14 12.22 -26.71
N LEU A 261 10.05 11.48 -26.76
CA LEU A 261 8.75 11.95 -27.23
C LEU A 261 8.01 12.75 -26.15
N GLY A 262 8.43 12.62 -24.91
CA GLY A 262 7.89 13.34 -23.78
C GLY A 262 7.88 12.51 -22.49
N THR A 263 7.52 13.19 -21.42
CA THR A 263 7.41 12.61 -20.08
C THR A 263 6.08 13.02 -19.45
N PHE A 264 5.56 12.18 -18.61
CA PHE A 264 4.44 12.53 -17.72
C PHE A 264 4.58 11.81 -16.38
N GLN A 265 3.90 12.34 -15.39
CA GLN A 265 3.95 11.86 -14.02
C GLN A 265 2.57 11.38 -13.60
N ILE A 266 2.53 10.32 -12.82
CA ILE A 266 1.32 9.81 -12.17
C ILE A 266 1.57 9.82 -10.67
N ASP A 267 0.82 10.67 -9.99
CA ASP A 267 0.76 10.70 -8.54
C ASP A 267 -0.25 9.65 -8.06
N ARG A 268 0.05 8.95 -6.99
CA ARG A 268 -0.93 8.05 -6.37
C ARG A 268 -2.15 8.84 -5.94
N VAL A 269 -3.34 8.34 -6.26
CA VAL A 269 -4.63 8.91 -5.81
C VAL A 269 -4.73 9.00 -4.28
N ALA A 270 -3.92 8.22 -3.55
CA ALA A 270 -3.86 8.21 -2.09
C ALA A 270 -2.89 9.26 -1.50
N ASN A 271 -2.04 9.88 -2.31
CA ASN A 271 -1.11 10.90 -1.82
C ASN A 271 -1.85 12.22 -1.59
N LEU A 272 -1.48 12.89 -0.52
CA LEU A 272 -1.94 14.27 -0.28
C LEU A 272 -1.42 15.16 -1.42
N THR A 273 -2.29 16.03 -1.94
CA THR A 273 -1.84 17.06 -2.88
C THR A 273 -0.89 18.02 -2.18
N GLN A 274 -0.02 18.71 -2.93
CA GLN A 274 0.91 19.68 -2.36
C GLN A 274 0.20 20.73 -1.49
N GLU A 275 -0.99 21.18 -1.90
CA GLU A 275 -1.83 22.09 -1.11
C GLU A 275 -2.30 21.48 0.23
N GLN A 276 -2.60 20.18 0.22
CA GLN A 276 -2.99 19.48 1.45
C GLN A 276 -1.80 19.28 2.39
N VAL A 277 -0.60 19.01 1.85
CA VAL A 277 0.65 18.93 2.61
C VAL A 277 0.98 20.28 3.24
N GLU A 278 0.89 21.38 2.48
CA GLU A 278 1.14 22.74 3.01
C GLU A 278 0.14 23.11 4.11
N LYS A 279 -1.15 22.79 3.93
CA LYS A 279 -2.17 22.99 4.98
C LYS A 279 -1.90 22.15 6.23
N ALA A 280 -1.46 20.91 6.06
CA ALA A 280 -1.11 20.04 7.18
C ALA A 280 0.11 20.58 7.94
N ASN A 281 1.16 20.98 7.22
CA ASN A 281 2.36 21.59 7.81
C ASN A 281 2.05 22.89 8.56
N TYR A 282 1.22 23.77 7.99
CA TYR A 282 0.77 24.97 8.68
C TYR A 282 0.02 24.65 9.98
N LYS A 283 -0.86 23.65 9.95
CA LYS A 283 -1.62 23.20 11.11
C LYS A 283 -0.72 22.62 12.21
N ILE A 284 0.26 21.80 11.83
CA ILE A 284 1.25 21.22 12.76
C ILE A 284 2.12 22.33 13.35
N GLY A 285 2.62 23.24 12.54
CA GLY A 285 3.41 24.41 13.02
C GLY A 285 2.64 25.28 14.00
N SER A 286 1.33 25.47 13.80
CA SER A 286 0.49 26.24 14.72
C SER A 286 0.19 25.51 16.05
N MET A 287 0.31 24.19 16.11
CA MET A 287 0.16 23.38 17.33
C MET A 287 1.43 23.34 18.18
N MET A 288 2.60 23.59 17.60
CA MET A 288 3.88 23.59 18.32
C MET A 288 4.20 24.92 19.02
N ILE A 289 3.36 25.94 18.89
CA ILE A 289 3.56 27.28 19.47
C ILE A 289 2.68 27.50 20.75
N MET A 290 2.03 26.47 21.24
CA MET A 290 1.40 26.43 22.55
C MET A 290 2.22 25.55 23.49
#